data_7d1a84d8638bc5f64b9109f944500dbc
#
_entry.id   7d1a84d8638bc5f64b9109f944500dbc
#
_cell.length_a   1.000
_cell.length_b   1.000
_cell.length_c   1.000
_cell.angle_alpha   90.00
_cell.angle_beta   90.00
_cell.angle_gamma   90.00
#
_symmetry.space_group_name_H-M   'P 1'
#
loop_
_entity.id
_entity.type
_entity.pdbx_description
1 polymer ?
#
loop_
_entity_poly.entity_id
_entity_poly.type
_entity_poly.pdbx_seq_one_letter_code
_entity_poly.pdbx_strand_id
1 'polypeptide(L)'
;LEIVLSNFLGIDVDLSAFARPQGELPDLPRFITADKGLVKKASQILDGMGIQENVGLIVSGDQFISQENQVSKIKNDFPKALCSEMEAASVGHTCYKYNIPFIITRSLSDVFGKGDSSIQFDEYLKVASEQSARLCIELIKD
;
A
#
# COMPACT_ATOMS: atom_id res chain seq x y z
N LEU A 1 -13.18 1.79 -8.56
CA LEU A 1 -11.77 1.58 -8.26
C LEU A 1 -11.35 2.51 -7.13
N GLU A 2 -10.65 1.99 -6.17
CA GLU A 2 -10.15 2.74 -5.03
C GLU A 2 -8.62 2.63 -5.01
N ILE A 3 -7.93 3.76 -4.88
CA ILE A 3 -6.47 3.79 -4.82
C ILE A 3 -6.06 4.22 -3.41
N VAL A 4 -5.15 3.49 -2.80
CA VAL A 4 -4.57 3.83 -1.50
C VAL A 4 -3.21 4.47 -1.71
N LEU A 5 -3.05 5.66 -1.12
CA LEU A 5 -1.81 6.42 -1.10
C LEU A 5 -1.23 6.40 0.32
N SER A 6 0.07 6.10 0.55
CA SER A 6 0.34 5.76 1.90
C SER A 6 1.76 5.75 2.46
N ASN A 7 1.76 5.69 3.78
CA ASN A 7 2.83 5.16 4.61
C ASN A 7 2.79 3.63 4.59
N PHE A 8 3.90 2.96 4.84
CA PHE A 8 3.91 1.50 4.91
C PHE A 8 4.66 0.96 6.13
N LEU A 9 4.40 -0.30 6.43
CA LEU A 9 5.01 -1.08 7.52
C LEU A 9 5.22 -2.52 7.05
N GLY A 10 6.40 -3.08 7.28
CA GLY A 10 6.65 -4.51 7.06
C GLY A 10 6.07 -5.36 8.18
N ILE A 11 5.13 -6.26 7.88
CA ILE A 11 4.44 -7.08 8.90
C ILE A 11 5.15 -8.39 9.25
N ASP A 12 6.09 -8.86 8.43
CA ASP A 12 6.81 -10.11 8.66
C ASP A 12 7.99 -9.94 9.61
N VAL A 13 8.31 -8.70 9.99
CA VAL A 13 9.37 -8.42 10.95
C VAL A 13 8.83 -8.54 12.35
N ASP A 14 9.27 -9.54 13.07
CA ASP A 14 8.98 -9.75 14.48
C ASP A 14 10.27 -9.83 15.31
N LEU A 15 10.59 -8.75 16.00
CA LEU A 15 11.69 -8.64 16.94
C LEU A 15 11.18 -8.48 18.37
N SER A 16 9.99 -9.00 18.69
CA SER A 16 9.40 -8.94 20.03
C SER A 16 10.27 -9.61 21.10
N ALA A 17 11.04 -10.63 20.73
CA ALA A 17 12.05 -11.25 21.60
C ALA A 17 13.14 -10.27 22.08
N PHE A 18 13.32 -9.15 21.37
CA PHE A 18 14.23 -8.06 21.72
C PHE A 18 13.48 -6.82 22.23
N ALA A 19 12.24 -6.98 22.68
CA ALA A 19 11.36 -5.92 23.16
C ALA A 19 11.10 -4.82 22.11
N ARG A 20 11.14 -5.14 20.81
CA ARG A 20 10.78 -4.23 19.72
C ARG A 20 9.35 -4.45 19.28
N PRO A 21 8.61 -3.40 18.93
CA PRO A 21 7.30 -3.54 18.31
C PRO A 21 7.37 -4.30 16.99
N GLN A 22 6.34 -5.09 16.68
CA GLN A 22 6.23 -5.76 15.39
C GLN A 22 6.35 -4.76 14.23
N GLY A 23 7.12 -5.13 13.20
CA GLY A 23 7.40 -4.28 12.03
C GLY A 23 8.54 -3.28 12.23
N GLU A 24 9.20 -3.25 13.40
CA GLU A 24 10.34 -2.38 13.64
C GLU A 24 11.66 -3.10 13.34
N LEU A 25 12.46 -2.54 12.46
CA LEU A 25 13.83 -2.98 12.16
C LEU A 25 14.85 -2.12 12.90
N PRO A 26 16.04 -2.66 13.26
CA PRO A 26 17.14 -1.84 13.73
C PRO A 26 17.48 -0.77 12.69
N ASP A 27 17.73 0.45 13.16
CA ASP A 27 18.14 1.59 12.33
C ASP A 27 17.13 2.07 11.26
N LEU A 28 15.89 1.60 11.35
CA LEU A 28 14.77 2.05 10.50
C LEU A 28 13.57 2.46 11.36
N PRO A 29 12.84 3.49 10.97
CA PRO A 29 11.58 3.78 11.65
C PRO A 29 10.57 2.67 11.38
N ARG A 30 9.73 2.37 12.38
CA ARG A 30 8.67 1.37 12.25
C ARG A 30 7.72 1.66 11.09
N PHE A 31 7.38 2.95 10.91
CA PHE A 31 6.53 3.43 9.82
C PHE A 31 7.38 4.29 8.90
N ILE A 32 7.40 3.97 7.63
CA ILE A 32 8.07 4.80 6.63
C ILE A 32 7.02 5.63 5.90
N THR A 33 7.21 6.93 5.97
CA THR A 33 6.23 7.91 5.50
C THR A 33 6.51 8.28 4.05
N ALA A 34 5.48 8.20 3.20
CA ALA A 34 5.53 8.70 1.84
C ALA A 34 5.74 10.23 1.81
N ASP A 35 6.30 10.73 0.72
CA ASP A 35 6.47 12.17 0.52
C ASP A 35 5.12 12.89 0.45
N LYS A 36 4.94 13.89 1.30
CA LYS A 36 3.66 14.62 1.41
C LYS A 36 3.32 15.41 0.15
N GLY A 37 4.33 15.90 -0.57
CA GLY A 37 4.13 16.61 -1.83
C GLY A 37 3.62 15.68 -2.92
N LEU A 38 4.25 14.50 -3.04
CA LEU A 38 3.81 13.46 -3.97
C LEU A 38 2.41 12.94 -3.65
N VAL A 39 2.10 12.71 -2.37
CA VAL A 39 0.74 12.30 -1.95
C VAL A 39 -0.27 13.35 -2.35
N LYS A 40 -0.01 14.64 -2.06
CA LYS A 40 -0.92 15.73 -2.44
C LYS A 40 -1.10 15.84 -3.95
N LYS A 41 0.00 15.75 -4.73
CA LYS A 41 -0.05 15.78 -6.20
C LYS A 41 -0.89 14.62 -6.74
N ALA A 42 -0.68 13.40 -6.21
CA ALA A 42 -1.44 12.22 -6.60
C ALA A 42 -2.94 12.36 -6.29
N SER A 43 -3.30 12.83 -5.10
CA SER A 43 -4.71 13.08 -4.73
C SER A 43 -5.38 14.06 -5.69
N GLN A 44 -4.71 15.16 -6.04
CA GLN A 44 -5.25 16.14 -6.99
C GLN A 44 -5.45 15.55 -8.41
N ILE A 45 -4.53 14.71 -8.86
CA ILE A 45 -4.63 14.02 -10.14
C ILE A 45 -5.82 13.05 -10.14
N LEU A 46 -5.96 12.24 -9.08
CA LEU A 46 -7.03 11.25 -8.94
C LEU A 46 -8.40 11.93 -8.86
N ASP A 47 -8.51 13.03 -8.12
CA ASP A 47 -9.73 13.84 -8.06
C ASP A 47 -10.11 14.36 -9.47
N GLY A 48 -9.16 14.90 -10.22
CA GLY A 48 -9.36 15.32 -11.61
C GLY A 48 -9.72 14.17 -12.56
N MET A 49 -9.37 12.94 -12.23
CA MET A 49 -9.77 11.74 -12.98
C MET A 49 -11.12 11.17 -12.52
N GLY A 50 -11.73 11.72 -11.47
CA GLY A 50 -12.95 11.19 -10.86
C GLY A 50 -12.75 9.84 -10.16
N ILE A 51 -11.54 9.55 -9.69
CA ILE A 51 -11.18 8.32 -9.00
C ILE A 51 -11.16 8.58 -7.51
N GLN A 52 -11.91 7.78 -6.76
CA GLN A 52 -11.88 7.84 -5.30
C GLN A 52 -10.56 7.30 -4.78
N GLU A 53 -9.95 8.02 -3.83
CA GLU A 53 -8.74 7.57 -3.14
C GLU A 53 -8.93 7.54 -1.64
N ASN A 54 -8.07 6.77 -0.97
CA ASN A 54 -7.88 6.81 0.47
C ASN A 54 -6.40 6.97 0.79
N VAL A 55 -6.09 7.84 1.73
CA VAL A 55 -4.73 8.03 2.23
C VAL A 55 -4.60 7.35 3.58
N GLY A 56 -3.71 6.36 3.70
CA GLY A 56 -3.58 5.64 4.96
C GLY A 56 -2.40 4.69 5.04
N LEU A 57 -2.50 3.68 5.88
CA LEU A 57 -1.45 2.70 6.13
C LEU A 57 -1.59 1.50 5.19
N ILE A 58 -0.50 1.17 4.49
CA ILE A 58 -0.32 -0.11 3.80
C ILE A 58 0.53 -1.01 4.69
N VAL A 59 0.16 -2.26 4.83
CA VAL A 59 1.01 -3.27 5.45
C VAL A 59 1.59 -4.18 4.38
N SER A 60 2.90 -4.41 4.45
CA SER A 60 3.65 -5.14 3.44
C SER A 60 4.28 -6.38 4.04
N GLY A 61 4.14 -7.53 3.39
CA GLY A 61 4.71 -8.79 3.85
C GLY A 61 4.94 -9.78 2.73
N ASP A 62 5.70 -10.85 3.00
CA ASP A 62 6.10 -11.81 1.98
C ASP A 62 5.06 -12.91 1.73
N GLN A 63 3.90 -12.82 2.38
CA GLN A 63 2.83 -13.81 2.25
C GLN A 63 1.60 -13.23 1.55
N PHE A 64 1.07 -13.98 0.58
CA PHE A 64 -0.24 -13.69 0.02
C PHE A 64 -1.34 -13.95 1.07
N ILE A 65 -2.14 -12.92 1.36
CA ILE A 65 -3.19 -12.98 2.36
C ILE A 65 -4.46 -13.54 1.72
N SER A 66 -4.77 -14.81 2.01
CA SER A 66 -5.90 -15.54 1.42
C SER A 66 -6.82 -16.17 2.46
N GLN A 67 -6.44 -16.17 3.74
CA GLN A 67 -7.20 -16.85 4.79
C GLN A 67 -7.75 -15.85 5.82
N GLU A 68 -8.92 -16.16 6.36
CA GLU A 68 -9.60 -15.30 7.33
C GLU A 68 -8.79 -15.05 8.60
N ASN A 69 -8.05 -16.05 9.08
CA ASN A 69 -7.18 -15.91 10.24
C ASN A 69 -6.03 -14.93 9.99
N GLN A 70 -5.46 -14.90 8.77
CA GLN A 70 -4.42 -13.93 8.40
C GLN A 70 -5.00 -12.51 8.38
N VAL A 71 -6.17 -12.32 7.77
CA VAL A 71 -6.87 -11.03 7.76
C VAL A 71 -7.20 -10.55 9.16
N SER A 72 -7.73 -11.45 10.00
CA SER A 72 -8.05 -11.15 11.40
C SER A 72 -6.82 -10.76 12.19
N LYS A 73 -5.69 -11.45 11.98
CA LYS A 73 -4.41 -11.12 12.62
C LYS A 73 -3.96 -9.71 12.21
N ILE A 74 -3.97 -9.40 10.90
CA ILE A 74 -3.58 -8.06 10.43
C ILE A 74 -4.47 -6.98 11.02
N LYS A 75 -5.80 -7.17 11.03
CA LYS A 75 -6.74 -6.22 11.61
C LYS A 75 -6.52 -5.99 13.11
N ASN A 76 -6.15 -7.03 13.85
CA ASN A 76 -5.87 -6.92 15.27
C ASN A 76 -4.53 -6.22 15.54
N ASP A 77 -3.48 -6.59 14.81
CA ASP A 77 -2.13 -6.07 15.04
C ASP A 77 -1.95 -4.65 14.44
N PHE A 78 -2.67 -4.36 13.35
CA PHE A 78 -2.60 -3.10 12.60
C PHE A 78 -3.98 -2.55 12.25
N PRO A 79 -4.78 -2.11 13.25
CA PRO A 79 -6.18 -1.72 13.05
C PRO A 79 -6.38 -0.50 12.11
N LYS A 80 -5.32 0.23 11.80
CA LYS A 80 -5.34 1.37 10.86
C LYS A 80 -4.91 0.99 9.44
N ALA A 81 -4.58 -0.29 9.19
CA ALA A 81 -4.20 -0.75 7.86
C ALA A 81 -5.42 -0.69 6.91
N LEU A 82 -5.23 -0.09 5.75
CA LEU A 82 -6.24 -0.02 4.69
C LEU A 82 -6.14 -1.20 3.74
N CYS A 83 -4.92 -1.66 3.45
CA CYS A 83 -4.69 -2.83 2.62
C CYS A 83 -3.38 -3.52 2.97
N SER A 84 -3.20 -4.74 2.46
CA SER A 84 -1.96 -5.51 2.51
C SER A 84 -1.47 -5.81 1.10
N GLU A 85 -0.16 -5.89 0.94
CA GLU A 85 0.53 -6.18 -0.31
C GLU A 85 1.94 -6.74 -0.05
N MET A 86 2.80 -6.91 -1.06
CA MET A 86 4.04 -7.68 -0.92
C MET A 86 5.32 -6.94 -1.38
N GLU A 87 5.24 -5.71 -1.91
CA GLU A 87 6.40 -5.03 -2.53
C GLU A 87 6.78 -3.70 -1.86
N ALA A 88 5.84 -3.05 -1.20
CA ALA A 88 6.02 -1.68 -0.68
C ALA A 88 7.16 -1.57 0.34
N ALA A 89 7.35 -2.58 1.20
CA ALA A 89 8.40 -2.55 2.20
C ALA A 89 9.80 -2.51 1.57
N SER A 90 10.07 -3.33 0.56
CA SER A 90 11.39 -3.39 -0.09
C SER A 90 11.71 -2.09 -0.83
N VAL A 91 10.76 -1.57 -1.58
CA VAL A 91 10.92 -0.31 -2.32
C VAL A 91 11.08 0.88 -1.36
N GLY A 92 10.20 1.00 -0.39
CA GLY A 92 10.19 2.13 0.53
C GLY A 92 11.38 2.14 1.49
N HIS A 93 11.86 0.98 1.98
CA HIS A 93 13.09 0.89 2.77
C HIS A 93 14.29 1.38 1.95
N THR A 94 14.36 0.99 0.67
CA THR A 94 15.41 1.44 -0.25
C THR A 94 15.35 2.96 -0.42
N CYS A 95 14.17 3.50 -0.75
CA CYS A 95 13.99 4.94 -0.90
C CYS A 95 14.35 5.71 0.37
N TYR A 96 13.94 5.21 1.54
CA TYR A 96 14.28 5.81 2.82
C TYR A 96 15.79 5.86 3.06
N LYS A 97 16.50 4.75 2.83
CA LYS A 97 17.96 4.68 3.03
C LYS A 97 18.75 5.63 2.12
N TYR A 98 18.25 5.86 0.91
CA TYR A 98 18.89 6.74 -0.07
C TYR A 98 18.31 8.15 -0.09
N ASN A 99 17.42 8.51 0.84
CA ASN A 99 16.74 9.81 0.90
C ASN A 99 16.02 10.17 -0.42
N ILE A 100 15.40 9.19 -1.06
CA ILE A 100 14.63 9.38 -2.28
C ILE A 100 13.17 9.61 -1.89
N PRO A 101 12.56 10.75 -2.27
CA PRO A 101 11.13 10.94 -2.10
C PRO A 101 10.34 9.86 -2.85
N PHE A 102 9.31 9.30 -2.22
CA PHE A 102 8.52 8.24 -2.82
C PHE A 102 7.05 8.35 -2.42
N ILE A 103 6.21 7.71 -3.21
CA ILE A 103 4.81 7.45 -2.92
C ILE A 103 4.51 5.99 -3.28
N ILE A 104 3.63 5.36 -2.54
CA ILE A 104 3.10 4.05 -2.87
C ILE A 104 1.63 4.21 -3.21
N THR A 105 1.23 3.66 -4.34
CA THR A 105 -0.15 3.64 -4.81
C THR A 105 -0.59 2.20 -5.03
N ARG A 106 -1.79 1.87 -4.59
CA ARG A 106 -2.38 0.54 -4.79
C ARG A 106 -3.81 0.65 -5.26
N SER A 107 -4.10 -0.03 -6.37
CA SER A 107 -5.46 -0.31 -6.78
C SER A 107 -5.91 -1.59 -6.09
N LEU A 108 -7.05 -1.55 -5.41
CA LEU A 108 -7.58 -2.71 -4.71
C LEU A 108 -8.35 -3.59 -5.69
N SER A 109 -7.90 -4.85 -5.86
CA SER A 109 -8.51 -5.82 -6.78
C SER A 109 -9.62 -6.61 -6.13
N ASP A 110 -9.47 -6.88 -4.84
CA ASP A 110 -10.35 -7.76 -4.09
C ASP A 110 -10.56 -7.24 -2.68
N VAL A 111 -11.75 -7.42 -2.19
CA VAL A 111 -12.10 -7.21 -0.79
C VAL A 111 -12.39 -8.59 -0.22
N PHE A 112 -11.59 -9.02 0.75
CA PHE A 112 -11.76 -10.31 1.40
C PHE A 112 -13.22 -10.53 1.83
N GLY A 113 -13.79 -11.67 1.41
CA GLY A 113 -15.18 -12.04 1.73
C GLY A 113 -16.27 -11.45 0.80
N LYS A 114 -15.91 -10.71 -0.24
CA LYS A 114 -16.85 -10.23 -1.27
C LYS A 114 -16.65 -10.97 -2.58
N GLY A 115 -17.17 -12.20 -2.65
CA GLY A 115 -17.49 -12.92 -3.90
C GLY A 115 -16.34 -13.28 -4.82
N ASP A 116 -16.53 -14.46 -5.39
CA ASP A 116 -15.65 -15.07 -6.38
C ASP A 116 -16.04 -14.57 -7.78
N SER A 117 -15.15 -13.91 -8.51
CA SER A 117 -15.32 -13.83 -9.95
C SER A 117 -14.04 -13.53 -10.72
N SER A 118 -13.49 -14.56 -11.35
CA SER A 118 -12.38 -14.44 -12.31
C SER A 118 -12.72 -13.49 -13.47
N ILE A 119 -13.97 -13.43 -13.91
CA ILE A 119 -14.43 -12.53 -14.99
C ILE A 119 -14.35 -11.06 -14.54
N GLN A 120 -14.72 -10.77 -13.29
CA GLN A 120 -14.61 -9.42 -12.75
C GLN A 120 -13.14 -9.01 -12.55
N PHE A 121 -12.25 -9.96 -12.31
CA PHE A 121 -10.82 -9.68 -12.14
C PHE A 121 -10.18 -9.20 -13.44
N ASP A 122 -10.47 -9.82 -14.59
CA ASP A 122 -9.89 -9.41 -15.88
C ASP A 122 -10.38 -8.01 -16.32
N GLU A 123 -11.66 -7.71 -16.13
CA GLU A 123 -12.20 -6.37 -16.39
C GLU A 123 -11.60 -5.33 -15.44
N TYR A 124 -11.51 -5.67 -14.16
CA TYR A 124 -10.87 -4.83 -13.16
C TYR A 124 -9.41 -4.54 -13.51
N LEU A 125 -8.62 -5.58 -13.85
CA LEU A 125 -7.20 -5.45 -14.16
C LEU A 125 -6.96 -4.49 -15.32
N LYS A 126 -7.80 -4.53 -16.36
CA LYS A 126 -7.70 -3.62 -17.50
C LYS A 126 -7.89 -2.17 -17.08
N VAL A 127 -8.95 -1.87 -16.33
CA VAL A 127 -9.26 -0.52 -15.86
C VAL A 127 -8.19 -0.04 -14.87
N ALA A 128 -7.79 -0.88 -13.93
CA ALA A 128 -6.78 -0.54 -12.92
C ALA A 128 -5.41 -0.24 -13.53
N SER A 129 -4.98 -1.04 -14.51
CA SER A 129 -3.70 -0.82 -15.19
C SER A 129 -3.68 0.48 -15.99
N GLU A 130 -4.75 0.80 -16.70
CA GLU A 130 -4.88 2.05 -17.44
C GLU A 130 -4.87 3.28 -16.52
N GLN A 131 -5.64 3.23 -15.44
CA GLN A 131 -5.70 4.34 -14.48
C GLN A 131 -4.39 4.52 -13.70
N SER A 132 -3.74 3.42 -13.33
CA SER A 132 -2.43 3.48 -12.68
C SER A 132 -1.36 4.05 -13.61
N ALA A 133 -1.36 3.65 -14.88
CA ALA A 133 -0.45 4.21 -15.89
C ALA A 133 -0.68 5.70 -16.08
N ARG A 134 -1.94 6.16 -16.18
CA ARG A 134 -2.27 7.58 -16.27
C ARG A 134 -1.79 8.35 -15.06
N LEU A 135 -2.04 7.86 -13.84
CA LEU A 135 -1.55 8.47 -12.62
C LEU A 135 -0.03 8.64 -12.64
N CYS A 136 0.71 7.59 -13.00
CA CYS A 136 2.18 7.66 -13.10
C CYS A 136 2.63 8.70 -14.12
N ILE A 137 2.02 8.74 -15.30
CA ILE A 137 2.34 9.72 -16.35
C ILE A 137 2.10 11.16 -15.85
N GLU A 138 0.98 11.41 -15.19
CA GLU A 138 0.68 12.75 -14.66
C GLU A 138 1.59 13.12 -13.47
N LEU A 139 2.01 12.16 -12.66
CA LEU A 139 2.93 12.41 -11.54
C LEU A 139 4.33 12.84 -11.98
N ILE A 140 4.81 12.35 -13.14
CA ILE A 140 6.15 12.68 -13.66
C ILE A 140 6.16 13.93 -14.56
N LYS A 141 5.00 14.48 -14.92
CA LYS A 141 4.93 15.78 -15.60
C LYS A 141 5.26 16.90 -14.64
N ASP A 142 6.04 17.86 -15.10
CA ASP A 142 6.42 19.08 -14.38
C ASP A 142 5.21 20.00 -14.12
#